data_d064a9af09593bd496532dc6c4d9997a
#
_entry.id   d064a9af09593bd496532dc6c4d9997a
#
_cell.length_a   1.000
_cell.length_b   1.000
_cell.length_c   1.000
_cell.angle_alpha   90.00
_cell.angle_beta   90.00
_cell.angle_gamma   90.00
#
_symmetry.space_group_name_H-M   'P 1'
#
loop_
_entity.id
_entity.type
_entity.pdbx_description
1 polymer ?
#
loop_
_entity_poly.entity_id
_entity_poly.type
_entity_poly.pdbx_seq_one_letter_code
_entity_poly.pdbx_strand_id
1 'polypeptide(L)'
;MQKIEKVLAIWRWRSLSLAGKITIFKSLAFSKIIFISYLSYVPKTIINKLEKLQIEFIWNNKKPKIKHSTLIADYADGGLKDIDIKAKLNSLHLSWIRRLYDPNFHPWKNIPLKLIKLKYDQNIFYPNINLPATKKMSPF
;
A
#
# COMPACT_ATOMS: atom_id res chain seq x y z
N MET A 1 -5.57 -7.73 -12.81
CA MET A 1 -5.05 -6.76 -13.78
C MET A 1 -6.10 -6.38 -14.83
N GLN A 2 -6.71 -7.32 -15.56
CA GLN A 2 -7.72 -7.04 -16.60
C GLN A 2 -8.86 -6.08 -16.18
N LYS A 3 -9.39 -6.20 -14.94
CA LYS A 3 -10.43 -5.28 -14.44
C LYS A 3 -9.95 -3.82 -14.33
N ILE A 4 -8.69 -3.60 -14.00
CA ILE A 4 -8.09 -2.26 -13.89
C ILE A 4 -7.89 -1.67 -15.28
N GLU A 5 -7.33 -2.46 -16.19
CA GLU A 5 -7.13 -2.05 -17.59
C GLU A 5 -8.44 -1.66 -18.28
N LYS A 6 -9.51 -2.46 -18.09
CA LYS A 6 -10.85 -2.14 -18.59
C LYS A 6 -11.38 -0.80 -18.06
N VAL A 7 -11.21 -0.54 -16.76
CA VAL A 7 -11.65 0.73 -16.18
C VAL A 7 -10.86 1.89 -16.76
N LEU A 8 -9.54 1.78 -16.83
CA LEU A 8 -8.69 2.84 -17.37
C LEU A 8 -8.94 3.08 -18.87
N ALA A 9 -9.27 2.03 -19.64
CA ALA A 9 -9.60 2.15 -21.06
C ALA A 9 -10.82 3.06 -21.29
N ILE A 10 -11.89 2.92 -20.46
CA ILE A 10 -13.09 3.78 -20.56
C ILE A 10 -12.75 5.26 -20.35
N TRP A 11 -11.80 5.56 -19.44
CA TRP A 11 -11.43 6.93 -19.11
C TRP A 11 -10.35 7.52 -20.02
N ARG A 12 -9.62 6.69 -20.76
CA ARG A 12 -8.52 7.12 -21.64
C ARG A 12 -9.01 8.03 -22.78
N TRP A 13 -10.23 7.79 -23.27
CA TRP A 13 -10.83 8.55 -24.38
C TRP A 13 -11.41 9.89 -23.95
N ARG A 14 -11.48 10.20 -22.67
CA ARG A 14 -11.98 11.47 -22.17
C ARG A 14 -10.87 12.51 -22.10
N SER A 15 -11.20 13.75 -22.46
CA SER A 15 -10.28 14.90 -22.33
C SER A 15 -10.12 15.28 -20.87
N LEU A 16 -9.29 14.54 -20.14
CA LEU A 16 -9.01 14.80 -18.73
C LEU A 16 -7.73 15.60 -18.58
N SER A 17 -7.73 16.57 -17.66
CA SER A 17 -6.51 17.23 -17.20
C SER A 17 -5.56 16.21 -16.52
N LEU A 18 -4.29 16.57 -16.37
CA LEU A 18 -3.30 15.73 -15.70
C LEU A 18 -3.74 15.37 -14.26
N ALA A 19 -4.22 16.36 -13.50
CA ALA A 19 -4.77 16.15 -12.17
C ALA A 19 -6.01 15.23 -12.17
N GLY A 20 -6.91 15.39 -13.14
CA GLY A 20 -8.07 14.53 -13.32
C GLY A 20 -7.68 13.07 -13.56
N LYS A 21 -6.66 12.80 -14.38
CA LYS A 21 -6.16 11.44 -14.61
C LYS A 21 -5.56 10.83 -13.35
N ILE A 22 -4.77 11.58 -12.59
CA ILE A 22 -4.22 11.12 -11.32
C ILE A 22 -5.35 10.75 -10.35
N THR A 23 -6.38 11.59 -10.24
CA THR A 23 -7.55 11.32 -9.40
C THR A 23 -8.28 10.06 -9.83
N ILE A 24 -8.54 9.88 -11.12
CA ILE A 24 -9.18 8.67 -11.68
C ILE A 24 -8.34 7.42 -11.39
N PHE A 25 -7.03 7.50 -11.62
CA PHE A 25 -6.16 6.36 -11.33
C PHE A 25 -6.21 5.97 -9.85
N LYS A 26 -6.13 6.92 -8.93
CA LYS A 26 -6.17 6.69 -7.48
C LYS A 26 -7.51 6.11 -7.03
N SER A 27 -8.62 6.70 -7.47
CA SER A 27 -9.95 6.36 -6.97
C SER A 27 -10.53 5.09 -7.63
N LEU A 28 -10.30 4.86 -8.90
CA LEU A 28 -10.94 3.77 -9.63
C LEU A 28 -10.00 2.59 -9.92
N ALA A 29 -8.74 2.84 -10.22
CA ALA A 29 -7.79 1.79 -10.57
C ALA A 29 -7.09 1.23 -9.33
N PHE A 30 -6.42 2.10 -8.59
CA PHE A 30 -5.61 1.69 -7.45
C PHE A 30 -6.47 1.21 -6.26
N SER A 31 -7.63 1.81 -6.03
CA SER A 31 -8.56 1.39 -4.97
C SER A 31 -8.94 -0.09 -5.03
N LYS A 32 -8.99 -0.68 -6.23
CA LYS A 32 -9.30 -2.11 -6.43
C LYS A 32 -8.22 -3.04 -5.86
N ILE A 33 -7.01 -2.54 -5.69
CA ILE A 33 -5.87 -3.33 -5.22
C ILE A 33 -5.65 -3.12 -3.73
N ILE A 34 -6.02 -1.96 -3.19
CA ILE A 34 -5.77 -1.60 -1.78
C ILE A 34 -6.23 -2.70 -0.83
N PHE A 35 -7.46 -3.19 -1.01
CA PHE A 35 -8.02 -4.19 -0.12
C PHE A 35 -7.23 -5.51 -0.16
N ILE A 36 -6.91 -5.99 -1.36
CA ILE A 36 -6.16 -7.22 -1.53
C ILE A 36 -4.73 -7.07 -1.00
N SER A 37 -4.08 -5.95 -1.30
CA SER A 37 -2.72 -5.66 -0.85
C SER A 37 -2.61 -5.41 0.66
N TYR A 38 -3.70 -5.05 1.29
CA TYR A 38 -3.75 -4.92 2.74
C TYR A 38 -3.69 -6.29 3.44
N LEU A 39 -4.25 -7.32 2.82
CA LEU A 39 -4.36 -8.68 3.38
C LEU A 39 -3.25 -9.62 2.91
N SER A 40 -2.66 -9.36 1.76
CA SER A 40 -1.70 -10.26 1.14
C SER A 40 -0.52 -9.52 0.51
N TYR A 41 0.60 -10.21 0.44
CA TYR A 41 1.80 -9.70 -0.23
C TYR A 41 1.56 -9.54 -1.73
N VAL A 42 1.93 -8.38 -2.27
CA VAL A 42 1.87 -8.08 -3.70
C VAL A 42 3.23 -8.34 -4.32
N PRO A 43 3.37 -9.28 -5.27
CA PRO A 43 4.62 -9.55 -5.95
C PRO A 43 5.16 -8.32 -6.69
N LYS A 44 6.49 -8.17 -6.69
CA LYS A 44 7.16 -7.04 -7.36
C LYS A 44 6.79 -6.90 -8.84
N THR A 45 6.55 -8.04 -9.52
CA THR A 45 6.09 -8.06 -10.92
C THR A 45 4.74 -7.36 -11.11
N ILE A 46 3.83 -7.49 -10.16
CA ILE A 46 2.52 -6.82 -10.18
C ILE A 46 2.69 -5.32 -9.88
N ILE A 47 3.55 -4.96 -8.93
CA ILE A 47 3.85 -3.55 -8.62
C ILE A 47 4.40 -2.86 -9.87
N ASN A 48 5.41 -3.43 -10.52
CA ASN A 48 5.99 -2.87 -11.74
C ASN A 48 4.96 -2.71 -12.88
N LYS A 49 4.05 -3.69 -13.03
CA LYS A 49 2.95 -3.58 -14.01
C LYS A 49 1.99 -2.44 -13.68
N LEU A 50 1.69 -2.21 -12.41
CA LEU A 50 0.82 -1.12 -11.97
C LEU A 50 1.46 0.24 -12.20
N GLU A 51 2.75 0.39 -11.87
CA GLU A 51 3.52 1.62 -12.12
C GLU A 51 3.56 1.93 -13.61
N LYS A 52 3.78 0.92 -14.44
CA LYS A 52 3.74 1.08 -15.90
C LYS A 52 2.36 1.54 -16.38
N LEU A 53 1.28 0.90 -15.93
CA LEU A 53 -0.08 1.30 -16.28
C LEU A 53 -0.44 2.71 -15.80
N GLN A 54 0.05 3.13 -14.63
CA GLN A 54 -0.10 4.49 -14.12
C GLN A 54 0.51 5.50 -15.08
N ILE A 55 1.76 5.31 -15.46
CA ILE A 55 2.49 6.20 -16.36
C ILE A 55 1.81 6.24 -17.73
N GLU A 56 1.47 5.07 -18.30
CA GLU A 56 0.80 4.97 -19.60
C GLU A 56 -0.57 5.67 -19.61
N PHE A 57 -1.32 5.58 -18.53
CA PHE A 57 -2.62 6.23 -18.40
C PHE A 57 -2.49 7.75 -18.25
N ILE A 58 -1.61 8.20 -17.36
CA ILE A 58 -1.40 9.63 -17.09
C ILE A 58 -0.92 10.34 -18.37
N TRP A 59 0.00 9.75 -19.10
CA TRP A 59 0.65 10.34 -20.26
C TRP A 59 0.06 9.92 -21.62
N ASN A 60 -1.05 9.16 -21.66
CA ASN A 60 -1.66 8.61 -22.87
C ASN A 60 -0.63 7.89 -23.77
N ASN A 61 0.18 7.03 -23.18
CA ASN A 61 1.28 6.29 -23.84
C ASN A 61 2.38 7.20 -24.47
N LYS A 62 2.39 8.49 -24.14
CA LYS A 62 3.48 9.41 -24.54
C LYS A 62 4.59 9.42 -23.49
N LYS A 63 5.74 9.92 -23.87
CA LYS A 63 6.85 10.12 -22.92
C LYS A 63 6.43 11.08 -21.79
N PRO A 64 6.73 10.73 -20.53
CA PRO A 64 6.52 11.65 -19.42
C PRO A 64 7.26 12.96 -19.62
N LYS A 65 6.57 14.09 -19.43
CA LYS A 65 7.16 15.43 -19.54
C LYS A 65 7.72 15.92 -18.20
N ILE A 66 7.27 15.33 -17.09
CA ILE A 66 7.63 15.72 -15.73
C ILE A 66 8.10 14.45 -15.01
N LYS A 67 9.09 14.60 -14.12
CA LYS A 67 9.54 13.50 -13.28
C LYS A 67 8.42 13.02 -12.36
N HIS A 68 8.31 11.72 -12.17
CA HIS A 68 7.27 11.13 -11.31
C HIS A 68 7.37 11.61 -9.84
N SER A 69 8.60 11.84 -9.35
CA SER A 69 8.81 12.42 -8.02
C SER A 69 8.16 13.80 -7.84
N THR A 70 8.18 14.64 -8.88
CA THR A 70 7.49 15.95 -8.85
C THR A 70 5.97 15.78 -8.84
N LEU A 71 5.41 14.78 -9.56
CA LEU A 71 3.98 14.52 -9.53
C LEU A 71 3.50 14.03 -8.16
N ILE A 72 4.33 13.30 -7.44
CA ILE A 72 4.04 12.78 -6.10
C ILE A 72 4.06 13.89 -5.05
N ALA A 73 4.87 14.93 -5.23
CA ALA A 73 5.00 16.04 -4.30
C ALA A 73 3.66 16.71 -3.98
N ASP A 74 3.62 17.45 -2.87
CA ASP A 74 2.41 18.19 -2.46
C ASP A 74 2.09 19.34 -3.43
N TYR A 75 0.86 19.82 -3.38
CA TYR A 75 0.44 21.00 -4.15
C TYR A 75 1.25 22.24 -3.80
N ALA A 76 1.65 22.41 -2.54
CA ALA A 76 2.51 23.50 -2.08
C ALA A 76 3.89 23.50 -2.77
N ASP A 77 4.39 22.30 -3.11
CA ASP A 77 5.67 22.10 -3.79
C ASP A 77 5.54 22.00 -5.32
N GLY A 78 4.39 22.39 -5.85
CA GLY A 78 4.09 22.30 -7.30
C GLY A 78 3.79 20.88 -7.80
N GLY A 79 3.57 19.92 -6.92
CA GLY A 79 3.17 18.56 -7.23
C GLY A 79 1.67 18.41 -7.46
N LEU A 80 1.23 17.21 -7.76
CA LEU A 80 -0.18 16.85 -7.96
C LEU A 80 -0.65 15.75 -7.00
N LYS A 81 0.14 15.45 -5.96
CA LYS A 81 -0.13 14.37 -5.00
C LYS A 81 -0.40 13.04 -5.67
N ASP A 82 0.34 12.72 -6.74
CA ASP A 82 0.23 11.40 -7.38
C ASP A 82 0.65 10.31 -6.38
N ILE A 83 0.27 9.09 -6.62
CA ILE A 83 0.54 7.99 -5.71
C ILE A 83 1.85 7.29 -6.07
N ASP A 84 2.76 7.19 -5.11
CA ASP A 84 3.82 6.19 -5.13
C ASP A 84 3.23 4.85 -4.72
N ILE A 85 3.01 3.98 -5.70
CA ILE A 85 2.37 2.68 -5.49
C ILE A 85 3.17 1.83 -4.50
N LYS A 86 4.48 1.77 -4.66
CA LYS A 86 5.36 0.97 -3.81
C LYS A 86 5.36 1.47 -2.37
N ALA A 87 5.53 2.78 -2.17
CA ALA A 87 5.50 3.39 -0.83
C ALA A 87 4.13 3.18 -0.16
N LYS A 88 3.04 3.34 -0.92
CA LYS A 88 1.69 3.13 -0.41
C LYS A 88 1.43 1.68 0.00
N LEU A 89 1.83 0.70 -0.80
CA LEU A 89 1.69 -0.71 -0.47
C LEU A 89 2.52 -1.07 0.79
N ASN A 90 3.75 -0.58 0.87
CA ASN A 90 4.58 -0.76 2.06
C ASN A 90 3.93 -0.14 3.31
N SER A 91 3.34 1.06 3.20
CA SER A 91 2.66 1.70 4.33
C SER A 91 1.45 0.91 4.82
N LEU A 92 0.73 0.24 3.91
CA LEU A 92 -0.38 -0.65 4.28
C LEU A 92 0.11 -1.86 5.08
N HIS A 93 1.21 -2.49 4.66
CA HIS A 93 1.82 -3.59 5.40
C HIS A 93 2.38 -3.14 6.75
N LEU A 94 3.05 -1.99 6.81
CA LEU A 94 3.55 -1.41 8.06
C LEU A 94 2.42 -1.09 9.06
N SER A 95 1.23 -0.79 8.58
CA SER A 95 0.07 -0.55 9.47
C SER A 95 -0.31 -1.79 10.29
N TRP A 96 -0.05 -3.00 9.78
CA TRP A 96 -0.25 -4.24 10.55
C TRP A 96 0.76 -4.38 11.68
N ILE A 97 2.01 -4.00 11.43
CA ILE A 97 3.05 -4.00 12.47
C ILE A 97 2.65 -3.04 13.59
N ARG A 98 2.24 -1.81 13.25
CA ARG A 98 1.75 -0.85 14.24
C ARG A 98 0.59 -1.40 15.08
N ARG A 99 -0.38 -2.08 14.45
CA ARG A 99 -1.51 -2.70 15.16
C ARG A 99 -1.08 -3.87 16.04
N LEU A 100 -0.06 -4.62 15.62
CA LEU A 100 0.48 -5.72 16.39
C LEU A 100 1.11 -5.23 17.70
N TYR A 101 1.78 -4.07 17.66
CA TYR A 101 2.43 -3.43 18.80
C TYR A 101 1.55 -2.47 19.60
N ASP A 102 0.28 -2.30 19.23
CA ASP A 102 -0.68 -1.57 20.05
C ASP A 102 -0.72 -2.21 21.47
N PRO A 103 -0.65 -1.41 22.57
CA PRO A 103 -0.67 -1.95 23.93
C PRO A 103 -1.99 -2.65 24.29
N ASN A 104 -3.08 -2.32 23.59
CA ASN A 104 -4.38 -2.93 23.85
C ASN A 104 -4.38 -4.41 23.46
N PHE A 105 -4.93 -5.23 24.35
CA PHE A 105 -5.08 -6.65 24.09
C PHE A 105 -6.15 -6.92 23.05
N HIS A 106 -5.77 -7.66 22.01
CA HIS A 106 -6.69 -8.17 21.00
C HIS A 106 -6.39 -9.66 20.74
N PRO A 107 -7.38 -10.56 20.83
CA PRO A 107 -7.16 -12.01 20.67
C PRO A 107 -6.44 -12.41 19.38
N TRP A 108 -6.67 -11.71 18.28
CA TRP A 108 -6.03 -11.99 16.98
C TRP A 108 -4.51 -11.85 17.00
N LYS A 109 -3.95 -11.05 17.92
CA LYS A 109 -2.49 -10.83 18.02
C LYS A 109 -1.74 -12.08 18.45
N ASN A 110 -2.39 -12.98 19.18
CA ASN A 110 -1.75 -14.20 19.69
C ASN A 110 -1.21 -15.09 18.57
N ILE A 111 -1.92 -15.18 17.43
CA ILE A 111 -1.51 -16.03 16.30
C ILE A 111 -0.23 -15.50 15.63
N PRO A 112 -0.18 -14.27 15.13
CA PRO A 112 1.03 -13.75 14.48
C PRO A 112 2.21 -13.65 15.45
N LEU A 113 2.02 -13.25 16.69
CA LEU A 113 3.11 -13.21 17.69
C LEU A 113 3.68 -14.59 17.97
N LYS A 114 2.83 -15.62 18.09
CA LYS A 114 3.29 -17.01 18.27
C LYS A 114 4.06 -17.50 17.03
N LEU A 115 3.58 -17.21 15.84
CA LEU A 115 4.26 -17.59 14.59
C LEU A 115 5.63 -16.88 14.43
N ILE A 116 5.71 -15.61 14.77
CA ILE A 116 6.96 -14.84 14.75
C ILE A 116 7.95 -15.45 15.76
N LYS A 117 7.51 -15.75 16.99
CA LYS A 117 8.35 -16.36 18.02
C LYS A 117 8.85 -17.75 17.60
N LEU A 118 7.99 -18.59 17.01
CA LEU A 118 8.36 -19.92 16.54
C LEU A 118 9.36 -19.90 15.37
N LYS A 119 9.25 -18.92 14.50
CA LYS A 119 10.10 -18.84 13.29
C LYS A 119 11.48 -18.27 13.57
N TYR A 120 11.60 -17.36 14.51
CA TYR A 120 12.78 -16.53 14.67
C TYR A 120 13.42 -16.63 16.07
N ASP A 121 12.84 -17.41 16.95
CA ASP A 121 13.30 -17.66 18.35
C ASP A 121 13.64 -16.41 19.18
N GLN A 122 13.40 -15.22 18.63
CA GLN A 122 13.66 -13.93 19.25
C GLN A 122 12.60 -12.88 18.86
N ASN A 123 12.42 -11.87 19.70
CA ASN A 123 11.65 -10.67 19.39
C ASN A 123 12.44 -9.81 18.37
N ILE A 124 12.27 -10.08 17.07
CA ILE A 124 13.05 -9.50 15.97
C ILE A 124 12.96 -7.99 15.91
N PHE A 125 11.85 -7.43 16.37
CA PHE A 125 11.59 -6.02 16.14
C PHE A 125 12.15 -5.09 17.22
N TYR A 126 12.42 -5.59 18.44
CA TYR A 126 13.00 -4.78 19.51
C TYR A 126 13.72 -5.68 20.53
N PRO A 127 15.04 -5.82 20.43
CA PRO A 127 15.81 -6.60 21.43
C PRO A 127 15.71 -6.05 22.86
N ASN A 128 15.19 -4.82 23.04
CA ASN A 128 15.15 -4.13 24.33
C ASN A 128 13.73 -3.76 24.81
N ILE A 129 12.65 -4.16 24.14
CA ILE A 129 11.30 -3.95 24.66
C ILE A 129 10.85 -5.23 25.38
N ASN A 130 10.84 -5.18 26.70
CA ASN A 130 10.11 -6.13 27.53
C ASN A 130 8.63 -6.05 27.15
N LEU A 131 8.15 -6.99 26.34
CA LEU A 131 6.71 -7.16 26.14
C LEU A 131 6.09 -7.39 27.52
N PRO A 132 5.03 -6.67 27.90
CA PRO A 132 4.36 -6.93 29.17
C PRO A 132 3.97 -8.42 29.18
N ALA A 133 4.38 -9.10 30.25
CA ALA A 133 4.10 -10.50 30.45
C ALA A 133 2.62 -10.75 30.17
N THR A 134 2.34 -11.68 29.28
CA THR A 134 0.97 -12.07 28.95
C THR A 134 0.27 -12.45 30.26
N LYS A 135 -0.72 -11.66 30.68
CA LYS A 135 -1.61 -12.07 31.77
C LYS A 135 -2.13 -13.46 31.44
N LYS A 136 -1.69 -14.44 32.20
CA LYS A 136 -2.24 -15.80 32.11
C LYS A 136 -3.75 -15.68 32.25
N MET A 137 -4.48 -16.03 31.21
CA MET A 137 -5.92 -16.22 31.31
C MET A 137 -6.11 -17.37 32.32
N SER A 138 -6.77 -17.10 33.44
CA SER A 138 -7.29 -18.13 34.29
C SER A 138 -8.25 -19.01 33.47
N PRO A 139 -8.16 -20.34 33.58
CA PRO A 139 -9.15 -21.20 32.96
C PRO A 139 -10.50 -20.95 33.63
N PHE A 140 -11.54 -20.79 32.86
CA PHE A 140 -12.93 -20.93 33.32
C PHE A 140 -13.22 -22.39 33.51
#